data_97d62fcc41e236638499c0961916fc29
#
_entry.id   97d62fcc41e236638499c0961916fc29
#
_cell.length_a   1.000
_cell.length_b   1.000
_cell.length_c   1.000
_cell.angle_alpha   90.00
_cell.angle_beta   90.00
_cell.angle_gamma   90.00
#
_symmetry.space_group_name_H-M   'P 1'
#
loop_
_entity.id
_entity.type
_entity.pdbx_description
1 polymer ?
#
loop_
_entity_poly.entity_id
_entity_poly.type
_entity_poly.pdbx_seq_one_letter_code
_entity_poly.pdbx_strand_id
1 'polypeptide(L)'
;MSVDEVDVQAIENKVIDIISEQMGVDKSEITRETSFINDLNADSLDTVELVMEFEDEFDMSIPDEEAEKIQTVGAAVDYIVSAVQSKSKQ
;
A
#
# COMPACT_ATOMS: atom_id res chain seq x y z
N MET A 1 -6.75 -7.25 -24.21
CA MET A 1 -6.14 -6.66 -23.01
C MET A 1 -4.74 -7.22 -22.81
N SER A 2 -3.81 -6.33 -22.51
CA SER A 2 -2.42 -6.74 -22.33
C SER A 2 -2.22 -7.43 -20.98
N VAL A 3 -1.50 -8.55 -20.99
CA VAL A 3 -1.19 -9.25 -19.74
C VAL A 3 -0.10 -8.54 -18.96
N ASP A 4 0.56 -7.59 -19.60
CA ASP A 4 1.60 -6.81 -18.95
C ASP A 4 1.05 -5.57 -18.24
N GLU A 5 -0.20 -5.30 -18.46
CA GLU A 5 -0.82 -4.11 -17.91
C GLU A 5 -1.14 -4.30 -16.43
N VAL A 6 -0.71 -3.34 -15.62
CA VAL A 6 -0.98 -3.37 -14.19
C VAL A 6 -2.24 -2.57 -13.93
N ASP A 7 -3.19 -3.18 -13.21
CA ASP A 7 -4.43 -2.52 -12.87
C ASP A 7 -4.24 -1.70 -11.59
N VAL A 8 -3.98 -0.41 -11.78
CA VAL A 8 -3.73 0.50 -10.67
C VAL A 8 -4.93 0.56 -9.73
N GLN A 9 -6.14 0.57 -10.31
CA GLN A 9 -7.35 0.65 -9.49
C GLN A 9 -7.50 -0.58 -8.61
N ALA A 10 -7.18 -1.75 -9.13
CA ALA A 10 -7.27 -2.98 -8.34
C ALA A 10 -6.26 -2.97 -7.21
N ILE A 11 -5.06 -2.47 -7.47
CA ILE A 11 -4.03 -2.36 -6.45
C ILE A 11 -4.46 -1.37 -5.38
N GLU A 12 -4.99 -0.24 -5.79
CA GLU A 12 -5.45 0.77 -4.85
C GLU A 12 -6.56 0.22 -3.95
N ASN A 13 -7.51 -0.50 -4.53
CA ASN A 13 -8.59 -1.11 -3.77
C ASN A 13 -8.05 -2.09 -2.74
N LYS A 14 -7.08 -2.88 -3.15
CA LYS A 14 -6.49 -3.88 -2.26
C LYS A 14 -5.75 -3.21 -1.11
N VAL A 15 -5.01 -2.14 -1.40
CA VAL A 15 -4.29 -1.38 -0.38
C VAL A 15 -5.28 -0.81 0.63
N ILE A 16 -6.38 -0.24 0.13
CA ILE A 16 -7.39 0.34 1.01
C ILE A 16 -8.05 -0.74 1.86
N ASP A 17 -8.32 -1.91 1.28
CA ASP A 17 -8.90 -3.03 2.03
C ASP A 17 -7.99 -3.42 3.20
N ILE A 18 -6.70 -3.55 2.92
CA ILE A 18 -5.74 -3.94 3.94
C ILE A 18 -5.69 -2.91 5.06
N ILE A 19 -5.63 -1.63 4.69
CA ILE A 19 -5.57 -0.56 5.67
C ILE A 19 -6.84 -0.53 6.51
N SER A 20 -7.99 -0.70 5.88
CA SER A 20 -9.26 -0.68 6.56
C SER A 20 -9.33 -1.78 7.62
N GLU A 21 -8.89 -2.97 7.27
CA GLU A 21 -8.92 -4.09 8.20
C GLU A 21 -7.90 -3.93 9.31
N GLN A 22 -6.71 -3.48 8.96
CA GLN A 22 -5.62 -3.38 9.93
C GLN A 22 -5.86 -2.27 10.93
N MET A 23 -6.36 -1.14 10.45
CA MET A 23 -6.52 0.04 11.28
C MET A 23 -7.94 0.19 11.86
N GLY A 24 -8.87 -0.61 11.36
CA GLY A 24 -10.25 -0.54 11.86
C GLY A 24 -10.99 0.71 11.44
N VAL A 25 -10.74 1.20 10.24
CA VAL A 25 -11.42 2.39 9.72
C VAL A 25 -12.21 2.03 8.48
N ASP A 26 -13.23 2.84 8.17
CA ASP A 26 -14.06 2.63 7.00
C ASP A 26 -13.28 2.94 5.73
N LYS A 27 -13.51 2.13 4.70
CA LYS A 27 -12.87 2.35 3.41
C LYS A 27 -13.23 3.72 2.84
N SER A 28 -14.43 4.20 3.11
CA SER A 28 -14.88 5.48 2.60
C SER A 28 -14.08 6.65 3.18
N GLU A 29 -13.39 6.43 4.29
CA GLU A 29 -12.59 7.47 4.93
C GLU A 29 -11.15 7.44 4.45
N ILE A 30 -10.79 6.46 3.65
CA ILE A 30 -9.41 6.28 3.20
C ILE A 30 -9.28 6.80 1.77
N THR A 31 -8.40 7.78 1.58
CA THR A 31 -8.11 8.32 0.26
C THR A 31 -6.61 8.27 0.02
N ARG A 32 -6.20 8.62 -1.18
CA ARG A 32 -4.78 8.63 -1.50
C ARG A 32 -4.02 9.64 -0.66
N GLU A 33 -4.70 10.69 -0.18
CA GLU A 33 -4.07 11.73 0.62
C GLU A 33 -4.06 11.41 2.10
N THR A 34 -4.71 10.35 2.50
CA THR A 34 -4.76 9.95 3.90
C THR A 34 -3.36 9.63 4.42
N SER A 35 -2.98 10.28 5.52
CA SER A 35 -1.70 10.03 6.16
C SER A 35 -1.84 8.93 7.19
N PHE A 36 -0.91 7.96 7.16
CA PHE A 36 -0.97 6.87 8.13
C PHE A 36 -0.82 7.38 9.57
N ILE A 37 0.08 8.32 9.76
CA ILE A 37 0.36 8.82 11.11
C ILE A 37 -0.62 9.90 11.52
N ASN A 38 -0.86 10.87 10.66
CA ASN A 38 -1.66 12.04 11.03
C ASN A 38 -3.15 11.77 11.00
N ASP A 39 -3.60 10.99 10.01
CA ASP A 39 -5.04 10.77 9.84
C ASP A 39 -5.50 9.47 10.48
N LEU A 40 -4.66 8.45 10.49
CA LEU A 40 -5.03 7.14 11.02
C LEU A 40 -4.39 6.85 12.36
N ASN A 41 -3.55 7.74 12.85
CA ASN A 41 -2.85 7.60 14.12
C ASN A 41 -2.04 6.32 14.21
N ALA A 42 -1.47 5.90 13.09
CA ALA A 42 -0.63 4.71 13.06
C ALA A 42 0.69 5.00 13.78
N ASP A 43 1.09 4.11 14.68
CA ASP A 43 2.41 4.23 15.27
C ASP A 43 3.39 3.37 14.45
N SER A 44 4.64 3.30 14.89
CA SER A 44 5.65 2.59 14.12
C SER A 44 5.34 1.10 14.00
N LEU A 45 4.70 0.53 15.01
CA LEU A 45 4.33 -0.88 14.97
C LEU A 45 3.23 -1.12 13.94
N ASP A 46 2.23 -0.22 13.92
CA ASP A 46 1.16 -0.32 12.93
C ASP A 46 1.71 -0.21 11.52
N THR A 47 2.65 0.72 11.32
CA THR A 47 3.24 0.93 10.00
C THR A 47 4.00 -0.31 9.55
N VAL A 48 4.77 -0.92 10.45
CA VAL A 48 5.51 -2.14 10.13
C VAL A 48 4.56 -3.25 9.74
N GLU A 49 3.46 -3.39 10.47
CA GLU A 49 2.49 -4.44 10.18
C GLU A 49 1.83 -4.22 8.82
N LEU A 50 1.52 -2.96 8.50
CA LEU A 50 0.95 -2.64 7.19
C LEU A 50 1.91 -3.00 6.06
N VAL A 51 3.18 -2.66 6.25
CA VAL A 51 4.20 -2.97 5.25
C VAL A 51 4.29 -4.48 5.02
N MET A 52 4.28 -5.25 6.11
CA MET A 52 4.35 -6.70 6.01
C MET A 52 3.13 -7.26 5.29
N GLU A 53 1.95 -6.70 5.55
CA GLU A 53 0.74 -7.15 4.86
C GLU A 53 0.82 -6.85 3.37
N PHE A 54 1.34 -5.69 3.00
CA PHE A 54 1.52 -5.36 1.59
C PHE A 54 2.49 -6.31 0.92
N GLU A 55 3.59 -6.61 1.59
CA GLU A 55 4.59 -7.55 1.05
C GLU A 55 3.97 -8.91 0.80
N ASP A 56 3.17 -9.36 1.74
CA ASP A 56 2.55 -10.67 1.64
C ASP A 56 1.48 -10.70 0.54
N GLU A 57 0.66 -9.66 0.49
CA GLU A 57 -0.44 -9.61 -0.46
C GLU A 57 0.04 -9.49 -1.91
N PHE A 58 1.09 -8.72 -2.13
CA PHE A 58 1.59 -8.45 -3.47
C PHE A 58 2.85 -9.23 -3.82
N ASP A 59 3.28 -10.10 -2.93
CA ASP A 59 4.46 -10.96 -3.16
C ASP A 59 5.66 -10.12 -3.57
N MET A 60 6.01 -9.17 -2.71
CA MET A 60 7.09 -8.24 -2.98
C MET A 60 7.82 -7.92 -1.69
N SER A 61 8.94 -7.22 -1.80
CA SER A 61 9.69 -6.75 -0.64
C SER A 61 9.73 -5.24 -0.61
N ILE A 62 9.55 -4.67 0.58
CA ILE A 62 9.67 -3.22 0.78
C ILE A 62 10.79 -2.98 1.77
N PRO A 63 11.95 -2.52 1.30
CA PRO A 63 13.07 -2.23 2.21
C PRO A 63 12.69 -1.16 3.23
N ASP A 64 13.33 -1.18 4.39
CA ASP A 64 13.04 -0.22 5.44
C ASP A 64 13.16 1.21 4.95
N GLU A 65 14.16 1.47 4.11
CA GLU A 65 14.37 2.82 3.57
C GLU A 65 13.17 3.30 2.78
N GLU A 66 12.60 2.41 1.99
CA GLU A 66 11.44 2.76 1.17
C GLU A 66 10.19 2.87 2.03
N ALA A 67 10.08 2.00 3.03
CA ALA A 67 8.93 2.04 3.92
C ALA A 67 8.85 3.38 4.65
N GLU A 68 9.99 3.95 5.01
CA GLU A 68 10.00 5.24 5.69
C GLU A 68 9.47 6.37 4.82
N LYS A 69 9.55 6.22 3.52
CA LYS A 69 9.06 7.22 2.59
C LYS A 69 7.57 7.10 2.33
N ILE A 70 6.99 5.97 2.70
CA ILE A 70 5.57 5.73 2.47
C ILE A 70 4.80 6.28 3.66
N GLN A 71 4.33 7.51 3.53
CA GLN A 71 3.62 8.18 4.61
C GLN A 71 2.15 8.39 4.32
N THR A 72 1.73 8.22 3.07
CA THR A 72 0.33 8.34 2.70
C THR A 72 -0.10 7.11 1.93
N VAL A 73 -1.43 6.95 1.84
CA VAL A 73 -2.00 5.83 1.09
C VAL A 73 -1.55 5.89 -0.37
N GLY A 74 -1.56 7.09 -0.96
CA GLY A 74 -1.12 7.25 -2.34
C GLY A 74 0.31 6.84 -2.56
N ALA A 75 1.18 7.20 -1.62
CA ALA A 75 2.60 6.82 -1.73
C ALA A 75 2.74 5.30 -1.70
N ALA A 76 1.95 4.62 -0.86
CA ALA A 76 1.97 3.17 -0.79
C ALA A 76 1.51 2.56 -2.10
N VAL A 77 0.41 3.08 -2.65
CA VAL A 77 -0.12 2.58 -3.93
C VAL A 77 0.91 2.76 -5.03
N ASP A 78 1.50 3.94 -5.10
CA ASP A 78 2.48 4.23 -6.16
C ASP A 78 3.69 3.31 -6.07
N TYR A 79 4.17 3.07 -4.86
CA TYR A 79 5.32 2.20 -4.67
C TYR A 79 4.98 0.77 -5.11
N ILE A 80 3.81 0.29 -4.69
CA ILE A 80 3.39 -1.07 -5.02
C ILE A 80 3.18 -1.22 -6.51
N VAL A 81 2.56 -0.24 -7.15
CA VAL A 81 2.35 -0.27 -8.60
C VAL A 81 3.69 -0.39 -9.31
N SER A 82 4.66 0.42 -8.89
CA SER A 82 5.98 0.39 -9.48
C SER A 82 6.65 -0.98 -9.32
N ALA A 83 6.54 -1.54 -8.13
CA ALA A 83 7.15 -2.83 -7.83
C ALA A 83 6.49 -3.96 -8.64
N VAL A 84 5.17 -3.92 -8.74
CA VAL A 84 4.43 -4.95 -9.49
C VAL A 84 4.74 -4.84 -10.98
N GLN A 85 4.83 -3.62 -11.50
CA GLN A 85 5.19 -3.41 -12.89
C GLN A 85 6.57 -3.96 -13.18
N SER A 86 7.49 -3.75 -12.26
CA SER A 86 8.85 -4.24 -12.41
C SER A 86 8.87 -5.76 -12.47
N LYS A 87 8.06 -6.42 -11.64
CA LYS A 87 7.97 -7.87 -11.64
C LYS A 87 7.38 -8.40 -12.94
N SER A 88 6.34 -7.75 -13.44
CA SER A 88 5.64 -8.27 -14.59
C SER A 88 6.45 -8.10 -15.88
N LYS A 89 7.52 -7.33 -15.83
CA LYS A 89 8.39 -7.17 -17.00
C LYS A 89 9.48 -8.24 -17.09
N GLN A 90 9.57 -9.08 -16.09
CA GLN A 90 10.58 -10.14 -16.07
C GLN A 90 10.34 -11.23 -17.10
#